data_b61773db38b926e106be9c2b565c69fc
#
_entry.id   b61773db38b926e106be9c2b565c69fc
#
_cell.length_a   1.000
_cell.length_b   1.000
_cell.length_c   1.000
_cell.angle_alpha   90.00
_cell.angle_beta   90.00
_cell.angle_gamma   90.00
#
_symmetry.space_group_name_H-M   'P 1'
#
loop_
_entity.id
_entity.type
_entity.pdbx_description
1 polymer ?
#
loop_
_entity_poly.entity_id
_entity_poly.type
_entity_poly.pdbx_seq_one_letter_code
_entity_poly.pdbx_strand_id
1 'polypeptide(L)'
;MAAACSLSTILSTSKIPLSNLKFSLKTHQNSSLQPTALSRREFLNGSSVAFLPLLVSPPPPSLAKEVEVGAYLPPSPTDPSFVLFTATSKDTPALRAGNVQPYKFILPPTWKQMRVANILSGNYCQPKCAEPWVEVKFEDEKQGKIQVVASPLIRLTNKPNAKIEDIGSPEKVIASLGPFVTGNTLDPDELIETSVEKRGDQTYYKYVLETPYALTGSHNLAKATAKGSTVVLFVASASDKQWQSSEKVLQAILDSFEV
;
A
#
# COMPACT_ATOMS: atom_id res chain seq x y z
N MET A 1 59.12 2.97 33.82
CA MET A 1 58.53 2.01 34.74
C MET A 1 57.21 1.55 34.17
N ALA A 2 57.20 0.33 33.68
CA ALA A 2 56.04 -0.29 33.03
C ALA A 2 55.19 -1.00 34.07
N ALA A 3 53.88 -0.83 34.01
CA ALA A 3 52.93 -1.67 34.75
C ALA A 3 51.94 -2.26 33.75
N ALA A 4 52.14 -3.54 33.44
CA ALA A 4 51.22 -4.36 32.69
C ALA A 4 50.10 -4.86 33.60
N CYS A 5 48.84 -4.66 33.23
CA CYS A 5 47.66 -5.26 33.87
C CYS A 5 47.06 -6.31 32.93
N SER A 6 47.24 -7.58 33.28
CA SER A 6 46.61 -8.74 32.62
C SER A 6 45.14 -8.84 33.04
N LEU A 7 44.22 -8.89 32.11
CA LEU A 7 42.84 -9.29 32.34
C LEU A 7 42.63 -10.72 31.83
N SER A 8 42.40 -11.63 32.80
CA SER A 8 42.05 -13.01 32.55
C SER A 8 40.60 -13.15 32.15
N THR A 9 40.38 -13.77 31.00
CA THR A 9 39.06 -14.13 30.45
C THR A 9 38.53 -15.38 31.18
N ILE A 10 37.39 -15.29 31.84
CA ILE A 10 36.68 -16.46 32.35
C ILE A 10 35.53 -16.76 31.40
N LEU A 11 35.70 -17.80 30.59
CA LEU A 11 34.60 -18.42 29.82
C LEU A 11 33.81 -19.33 30.78
N SER A 12 32.58 -18.97 31.10
CA SER A 12 31.62 -19.85 31.74
C SER A 12 30.65 -20.40 30.68
N THR A 13 30.86 -21.66 30.30
CA THR A 13 29.95 -22.44 29.47
C THR A 13 28.90 -23.10 30.37
N SER A 14 27.70 -22.57 30.43
CA SER A 14 26.55 -23.26 31.02
C SER A 14 25.88 -24.15 29.99
N LYS A 15 26.03 -25.46 30.11
CA LYS A 15 25.28 -26.48 29.39
C LYS A 15 23.87 -26.56 29.98
N ILE A 16 22.84 -26.28 29.17
CA ILE A 16 21.43 -26.51 29.48
C ILE A 16 21.10 -27.95 29.06
N PRO A 17 20.56 -28.81 29.93
CA PRO A 17 20.16 -30.18 29.53
C PRO A 17 18.82 -30.13 28.79
N LEU A 18 18.77 -30.76 27.63
CA LEU A 18 17.53 -31.07 26.92
C LEU A 18 16.74 -32.12 27.73
N SER A 19 15.71 -31.69 28.44
CA SER A 19 14.71 -32.60 29.00
C SER A 19 13.52 -32.69 28.07
N ASN A 20 13.21 -33.91 27.72
CA ASN A 20 12.12 -34.43 26.89
C ASN A 20 10.77 -33.71 27.06
N LEU A 21 10.36 -32.93 26.09
CA LEU A 21 8.97 -32.50 25.91
C LEU A 21 8.24 -33.54 25.02
N LYS A 22 7.55 -34.47 25.67
CA LYS A 22 6.57 -35.34 25.01
C LYS A 22 5.36 -34.48 24.61
N PHE A 23 5.23 -34.13 23.35
CA PHE A 23 4.02 -33.61 22.80
C PHE A 23 3.00 -34.74 22.63
N SER A 24 1.97 -34.74 23.50
CA SER A 24 0.78 -35.60 23.33
C SER A 24 -0.14 -34.96 22.32
N LEU A 25 -0.17 -35.48 21.10
CA LEU A 25 -1.17 -35.19 20.09
C LEU A 25 -2.51 -35.82 20.53
N LYS A 26 -3.41 -35.02 21.08
CA LYS A 26 -4.82 -35.38 21.18
C LYS A 26 -5.44 -35.31 19.78
N THR A 27 -5.60 -36.45 19.16
CA THR A 27 -6.40 -36.62 17.96
C THR A 27 -7.87 -36.38 18.31
N HIS A 28 -8.40 -35.23 17.89
CA HIS A 28 -9.84 -35.00 17.87
C HIS A 28 -10.41 -35.82 16.69
N GLN A 29 -11.14 -36.86 17.00
CA GLN A 29 -11.99 -37.58 16.05
C GLN A 29 -13.06 -36.63 15.54
N ASN A 30 -12.95 -36.21 14.28
CA ASN A 30 -14.06 -35.60 13.57
C ASN A 30 -15.15 -36.66 13.32
N SER A 31 -16.27 -36.47 13.99
CA SER A 31 -17.51 -37.18 13.64
C SER A 31 -17.90 -36.78 12.21
N SER A 32 -17.78 -37.72 11.31
CA SER A 32 -18.26 -37.61 9.93
C SER A 32 -19.78 -37.48 9.94
N LEU A 33 -20.29 -36.30 9.66
CA LEU A 33 -21.67 -36.14 9.21
C LEU A 33 -21.77 -36.68 7.80
N GLN A 34 -22.31 -37.91 7.68
CA GLN A 34 -22.68 -38.46 6.39
C GLN A 34 -23.86 -37.66 5.82
N PRO A 35 -23.80 -37.21 4.58
CA PRO A 35 -24.97 -36.66 3.90
C PRO A 35 -25.97 -37.80 3.65
N THR A 36 -27.11 -37.75 4.30
CA THR A 36 -28.25 -38.63 3.97
C THR A 36 -28.71 -38.28 2.56
N ALA A 37 -28.48 -39.19 1.65
CA ALA A 37 -29.03 -39.13 0.30
C ALA A 37 -30.54 -39.30 0.38
N LEU A 38 -31.27 -38.20 0.18
CA LEU A 38 -32.71 -38.23 -0.01
C LEU A 38 -33.06 -38.97 -1.30
N SER A 39 -33.66 -40.12 -1.16
CA SER A 39 -34.11 -40.97 -2.26
C SER A 39 -35.11 -40.22 -3.16
N ARG A 40 -34.80 -40.19 -4.47
CA ARG A 40 -35.59 -39.53 -5.54
C ARG A 40 -36.93 -40.19 -5.86
N ARG A 41 -37.52 -41.01 -4.97
CA ARG A 41 -38.71 -41.82 -5.30
C ARG A 41 -40.00 -41.42 -4.67
N GLU A 42 -40.09 -40.32 -3.89
CA GLU A 42 -41.37 -39.93 -3.24
C GLU A 42 -42.00 -38.63 -3.76
N PHE A 43 -41.67 -38.16 -4.96
CA PHE A 43 -42.26 -36.95 -5.56
C PHE A 43 -43.12 -37.20 -6.80
N LEU A 44 -43.74 -38.39 -6.90
CA LEU A 44 -44.65 -38.68 -8.02
C LEU A 44 -46.03 -39.11 -7.51
N ASN A 45 -46.71 -38.26 -6.78
CA ASN A 45 -48.18 -38.31 -6.68
C ASN A 45 -48.69 -36.98 -6.10
N GLY A 46 -49.24 -36.15 -6.95
CA GLY A 46 -50.04 -35.02 -6.52
C GLY A 46 -49.87 -33.75 -7.35
N SER A 47 -50.86 -33.53 -8.21
CA SER A 47 -51.29 -32.24 -8.77
C SER A 47 -50.42 -31.61 -9.86
N SER A 48 -50.93 -31.75 -11.08
CA SER A 48 -50.55 -30.99 -12.28
C SER A 48 -50.83 -29.51 -12.11
N VAL A 49 -49.85 -28.76 -11.58
CA VAL A 49 -49.79 -27.31 -11.77
C VAL A 49 -48.70 -27.06 -12.80
N ALA A 50 -49.12 -26.60 -13.97
CA ALA A 50 -48.23 -26.21 -15.03
C ALA A 50 -47.37 -25.02 -14.55
N PHE A 51 -46.20 -25.28 -13.99
CA PHE A 51 -45.17 -24.27 -13.77
C PHE A 51 -44.47 -24.03 -15.13
N LEU A 52 -44.84 -22.92 -15.77
CA LEU A 52 -43.97 -22.29 -16.79
C LEU A 52 -42.62 -22.02 -16.11
N PRO A 53 -41.50 -22.60 -16.61
CA PRO A 53 -40.17 -22.17 -16.17
C PRO A 53 -39.96 -20.76 -16.67
N LEU A 54 -40.09 -19.77 -15.79
CA LEU A 54 -39.48 -18.47 -15.99
C LEU A 54 -38.00 -18.76 -16.08
N LEU A 55 -37.46 -18.71 -17.31
CA LEU A 55 -36.03 -18.62 -17.59
C LEU A 55 -35.53 -17.31 -16.98
N VAL A 56 -35.29 -17.32 -15.69
CA VAL A 56 -34.49 -16.28 -15.04
C VAL A 56 -33.06 -16.51 -15.55
N SER A 57 -32.72 -15.85 -16.65
CA SER A 57 -31.33 -15.74 -17.06
C SER A 57 -30.56 -15.19 -15.86
N PRO A 58 -29.45 -15.83 -15.42
CA PRO A 58 -28.62 -15.23 -14.40
C PRO A 58 -28.23 -13.83 -14.89
N PRO A 59 -28.32 -12.80 -14.02
CA PRO A 59 -27.90 -11.47 -14.41
C PRO A 59 -26.46 -11.59 -14.94
N PRO A 60 -26.15 -10.94 -16.06
CA PRO A 60 -24.78 -10.96 -16.57
C PRO A 60 -23.86 -10.52 -15.43
N PRO A 61 -22.67 -11.13 -15.29
CA PRO A 61 -21.71 -10.67 -14.30
C PRO A 61 -21.54 -9.17 -14.56
N SER A 62 -21.88 -8.35 -13.58
CA SER A 62 -21.65 -6.91 -13.66
C SER A 62 -20.12 -6.76 -13.67
N LEU A 63 -19.53 -6.70 -14.86
CA LEU A 63 -18.22 -6.11 -15.07
C LEU A 63 -18.38 -4.68 -14.57
N ALA A 64 -17.95 -4.43 -13.35
CA ALA A 64 -17.85 -3.08 -12.83
C ALA A 64 -16.93 -2.35 -13.81
N LYS A 65 -17.53 -1.56 -14.70
CA LYS A 65 -16.78 -0.76 -15.65
C LYS A 65 -15.92 0.18 -14.82
N GLU A 66 -14.63 0.01 -14.89
CA GLU A 66 -13.70 0.91 -14.24
C GLU A 66 -13.92 2.30 -14.79
N VAL A 67 -14.35 3.22 -13.93
CA VAL A 67 -14.74 4.58 -14.31
C VAL A 67 -13.50 5.45 -14.32
N GLU A 68 -13.30 6.19 -15.40
CA GLU A 68 -12.23 7.18 -15.51
C GLU A 68 -12.45 8.32 -14.51
N VAL A 69 -11.38 8.84 -13.92
CA VAL A 69 -11.46 9.87 -12.88
C VAL A 69 -12.05 11.18 -13.42
N GLY A 70 -11.88 11.47 -14.70
CA GLY A 70 -12.48 12.63 -15.37
C GLY A 70 -14.01 12.67 -15.34
N ALA A 71 -14.67 11.52 -15.12
CA ALA A 71 -16.12 11.46 -15.03
C ALA A 71 -16.69 11.97 -13.69
N TYR A 72 -15.86 12.07 -12.64
CA TYR A 72 -16.36 12.42 -11.29
C TYR A 72 -15.45 13.37 -10.50
N LEU A 73 -14.18 13.56 -10.89
CA LEU A 73 -13.32 14.55 -10.25
C LEU A 73 -13.43 15.92 -10.91
N PRO A 74 -13.32 17.00 -10.14
CA PRO A 74 -13.35 18.37 -10.71
C PRO A 74 -12.07 18.65 -11.51
N PRO A 75 -12.15 19.54 -12.53
CA PRO A 75 -10.97 20.03 -13.24
C PRO A 75 -9.97 20.67 -12.27
N SER A 76 -8.68 20.53 -12.57
CA SER A 76 -7.63 21.21 -11.79
C SER A 76 -7.74 22.74 -12.02
N PRO A 77 -7.63 23.54 -10.96
CA PRO A 77 -7.68 24.99 -11.08
C PRO A 77 -6.46 25.60 -11.79
N THR A 78 -5.33 24.86 -11.80
CA THR A 78 -4.06 25.33 -12.38
C THR A 78 -3.88 24.91 -13.83
N ASP A 79 -4.40 23.72 -14.19
CA ASP A 79 -4.31 23.17 -15.54
C ASP A 79 -5.57 22.35 -15.87
N PRO A 80 -6.45 22.84 -16.75
CA PRO A 80 -7.70 22.18 -17.07
C PRO A 80 -7.54 20.84 -17.83
N SER A 81 -6.33 20.50 -18.29
CA SER A 81 -6.04 19.19 -18.89
C SER A 81 -5.96 18.07 -17.83
N PHE A 82 -5.92 18.44 -16.55
CA PHE A 82 -5.92 17.53 -15.40
C PHE A 82 -7.18 17.68 -14.56
N VAL A 83 -7.50 16.67 -13.79
CA VAL A 83 -8.49 16.71 -12.71
C VAL A 83 -7.79 16.74 -11.36
N LEU A 84 -8.42 17.30 -10.35
CA LEU A 84 -7.89 17.39 -9.00
C LEU A 84 -8.49 16.29 -8.11
N PHE A 85 -7.64 15.42 -7.62
CA PHE A 85 -7.99 14.49 -6.55
C PHE A 85 -7.68 15.13 -5.20
N THR A 86 -8.66 15.15 -4.30
CA THR A 86 -8.52 15.57 -2.91
C THR A 86 -9.03 14.43 -2.03
N ALA A 87 -8.14 13.82 -1.26
CA ALA A 87 -8.49 12.73 -0.37
C ALA A 87 -9.37 13.22 0.78
N THR A 88 -10.47 12.52 1.01
CA THR A 88 -11.44 12.81 2.06
C THR A 88 -11.66 11.61 2.97
N SER A 89 -12.33 11.81 4.10
CA SER A 89 -12.71 10.75 5.03
C SER A 89 -13.63 9.68 4.41
N LYS A 90 -14.17 9.92 3.20
CA LYS A 90 -14.96 8.93 2.45
C LYS A 90 -14.07 7.98 1.65
N ASP A 91 -12.88 8.44 1.26
CA ASP A 91 -11.98 7.71 0.36
C ASP A 91 -11.22 6.62 1.09
N THR A 92 -10.71 6.94 2.29
CA THR A 92 -9.91 5.96 3.05
C THR A 92 -10.31 5.88 4.53
N PRO A 93 -10.17 4.68 5.14
CA PRO A 93 -10.43 4.49 6.57
C PRO A 93 -9.46 5.26 7.46
N ALA A 94 -8.21 5.43 7.04
CA ALA A 94 -7.19 6.10 7.83
C ALA A 94 -7.43 7.60 7.92
N LEU A 95 -7.89 8.25 6.84
CA LEU A 95 -8.37 9.63 6.87
C LEU A 95 -9.59 9.80 7.80
N ARG A 96 -10.53 8.84 7.73
CA ARG A 96 -11.72 8.83 8.61
C ARG A 96 -11.35 8.72 10.08
N ALA A 97 -10.32 7.92 10.39
CA ALA A 97 -9.81 7.74 11.74
C ALA A 97 -8.87 8.87 12.20
N GLY A 98 -8.52 9.83 11.34
CA GLY A 98 -7.59 10.92 11.65
C GLY A 98 -6.11 10.47 11.72
N ASN A 99 -5.80 9.28 11.21
CA ASN A 99 -4.43 8.76 11.19
C ASN A 99 -3.57 9.37 10.08
N VAL A 100 -4.20 9.85 9.01
CA VAL A 100 -3.55 10.55 7.90
C VAL A 100 -4.21 11.91 7.73
N GLN A 101 -3.44 12.93 7.39
CA GLN A 101 -3.96 14.24 7.03
C GLN A 101 -4.46 14.23 5.58
N PRO A 102 -5.46 15.06 5.22
CA PRO A 102 -5.89 15.20 3.85
C PRO A 102 -4.73 15.56 2.92
N TYR A 103 -4.73 14.96 1.75
CA TYR A 103 -3.74 15.21 0.70
C TYR A 103 -4.41 15.39 -0.65
N LYS A 104 -3.72 16.04 -1.58
CA LYS A 104 -4.23 16.31 -2.92
C LYS A 104 -3.13 16.17 -3.97
N PHE A 105 -3.53 15.88 -5.19
CA PHE A 105 -2.69 15.85 -6.38
C PHE A 105 -3.55 15.88 -7.65
N ILE A 106 -2.94 16.21 -8.79
CA ILE A 106 -3.62 16.20 -10.08
C ILE A 106 -3.47 14.85 -10.78
N LEU A 107 -4.40 14.54 -11.68
CA LEU A 107 -4.40 13.33 -12.52
C LEU A 107 -4.91 13.66 -13.92
N PRO A 108 -4.41 13.02 -14.97
CA PRO A 108 -5.09 13.05 -16.26
C PRO A 108 -6.49 12.43 -16.14
N PRO A 109 -7.49 12.94 -16.87
CA PRO A 109 -8.89 12.50 -16.74
C PRO A 109 -9.14 11.04 -17.17
N THR A 110 -8.24 10.45 -17.95
CA THR A 110 -8.33 9.06 -18.45
C THR A 110 -7.91 8.01 -17.42
N TRP A 111 -7.25 8.42 -16.35
CA TRP A 111 -6.80 7.51 -15.31
C TRP A 111 -7.96 6.90 -14.53
N LYS A 112 -7.74 5.74 -13.95
CA LYS A 112 -8.74 5.00 -13.18
C LYS A 112 -8.29 4.79 -11.76
N GLN A 113 -9.22 4.93 -10.81
CA GLN A 113 -8.96 4.59 -9.42
C GLN A 113 -9.09 3.08 -9.23
N MET A 114 -8.02 2.47 -8.72
CA MET A 114 -7.95 1.04 -8.49
C MET A 114 -8.41 0.68 -7.09
N ARG A 115 -9.03 -0.47 -6.97
CA ARG A 115 -9.40 -1.01 -5.66
C ARG A 115 -8.15 -1.46 -4.88
N VAL A 116 -7.96 -0.94 -3.68
CA VAL A 116 -6.94 -1.43 -2.75
C VAL A 116 -7.48 -2.67 -2.04
N ALA A 117 -6.73 -3.77 -2.09
CA ALA A 117 -7.09 -4.98 -1.34
C ALA A 117 -7.12 -4.70 0.17
N ASN A 118 -8.09 -5.26 0.89
CA ASN A 118 -8.26 -4.99 2.33
C ASN A 118 -6.99 -5.23 3.14
N ILE A 119 -6.21 -6.27 2.81
CA ILE A 119 -4.95 -6.59 3.49
C ILE A 119 -3.87 -5.51 3.32
N LEU A 120 -3.92 -4.75 2.23
CA LEU A 120 -2.97 -3.67 1.93
C LEU A 120 -3.47 -2.32 2.42
N SER A 121 -4.76 -2.19 2.70
CA SER A 121 -5.39 -0.96 3.19
C SER A 121 -5.29 -0.86 4.70
N GLY A 122 -5.47 0.34 5.24
CA GLY A 122 -5.55 0.55 6.69
C GLY A 122 -6.83 0.02 7.35
N ASN A 123 -7.71 -0.68 6.65
CA ASN A 123 -9.03 -1.09 7.15
C ASN A 123 -8.97 -2.04 8.34
N TYR A 124 -8.07 -3.01 8.29
CA TYR A 124 -8.02 -4.09 9.28
C TYR A 124 -7.23 -3.72 10.56
N CYS A 125 -6.48 -2.64 10.53
CA CYS A 125 -5.65 -2.23 11.65
C CYS A 125 -6.14 -0.97 12.39
N GLN A 126 -7.39 -0.53 12.10
CA GLN A 126 -7.97 0.62 12.80
C GLN A 126 -8.27 0.29 14.29
N PRO A 127 -8.16 1.27 15.21
CA PRO A 127 -7.90 2.70 14.97
C PRO A 127 -6.42 3.07 14.82
N LYS A 128 -5.49 2.15 15.05
CA LYS A 128 -4.04 2.43 14.92
C LYS A 128 -3.35 1.32 14.16
N CYS A 129 -2.73 1.68 13.05
CA CYS A 129 -1.89 0.77 12.29
C CYS A 129 -0.46 0.76 12.82
N ALA A 130 0.13 -0.43 12.96
CA ALA A 130 1.54 -0.61 13.30
C ALA A 130 2.43 -0.70 12.05
N GLU A 131 1.86 -1.13 10.92
CA GLU A 131 2.54 -1.35 9.64
C GLU A 131 2.09 -0.31 8.61
N PRO A 132 2.91 -0.01 7.60
CA PRO A 132 2.50 0.81 6.47
C PRO A 132 1.33 0.19 5.69
N TRP A 133 0.53 1.06 5.08
CA TRP A 133 -0.63 0.66 4.28
C TRP A 133 -0.77 1.54 3.05
N VAL A 134 -1.51 1.03 2.07
CA VAL A 134 -1.84 1.79 0.85
C VAL A 134 -3.14 2.54 1.06
N GLU A 135 -3.11 3.84 0.82
CA GLU A 135 -4.27 4.72 0.90
C GLU A 135 -5.13 4.64 -0.37
N VAL A 136 -4.52 4.97 -1.49
CA VAL A 136 -5.17 4.97 -2.81
C VAL A 136 -4.21 4.50 -3.90
N LYS A 137 -4.78 3.99 -4.98
CA LYS A 137 -4.07 3.62 -6.21
C LYS A 137 -4.82 4.15 -7.42
N PHE A 138 -4.05 4.62 -8.40
CA PHE A 138 -4.56 4.99 -9.72
C PHE A 138 -3.65 4.39 -10.78
N GLU A 139 -4.22 4.06 -11.94
CA GLU A 139 -3.43 3.57 -13.07
C GLU A 139 -4.04 3.96 -14.42
N ASP A 140 -3.16 4.00 -15.40
CA ASP A 140 -3.47 4.06 -16.82
C ASP A 140 -2.52 3.10 -17.55
N GLU A 141 -3.06 2.27 -18.42
CA GLU A 141 -2.31 1.23 -19.13
C GLU A 141 -1.16 1.77 -19.98
N LYS A 142 -1.27 3.03 -20.45
CA LYS A 142 -0.28 3.66 -21.32
C LYS A 142 0.69 4.56 -20.57
N GLN A 143 0.29 5.10 -19.42
CA GLN A 143 1.03 6.14 -18.73
C GLN A 143 1.69 5.67 -17.43
N GLY A 144 1.18 4.62 -16.78
CA GLY A 144 1.78 4.08 -15.56
C GLY A 144 0.83 4.00 -14.38
N LYS A 145 1.38 4.06 -13.19
CA LYS A 145 0.67 3.81 -11.92
C LYS A 145 1.03 4.87 -10.88
N ILE A 146 0.09 5.13 -9.99
CA ILE A 146 0.31 5.96 -8.81
C ILE A 146 -0.22 5.22 -7.59
N GLN A 147 0.49 5.35 -6.49
CA GLN A 147 0.01 4.93 -5.18
C GLN A 147 0.42 5.93 -4.10
N VAL A 148 -0.45 6.09 -3.12
CA VAL A 148 -0.14 6.79 -1.87
C VAL A 148 -0.03 5.76 -0.76
N VAL A 149 1.09 5.75 -0.07
CA VAL A 149 1.39 4.86 1.05
C VAL A 149 1.52 5.71 2.31
N ALA A 150 0.91 5.27 3.37
CA ALA A 150 1.07 5.87 4.69
C ALA A 150 1.83 4.92 5.61
N SER A 151 2.80 5.45 6.35
CA SER A 151 3.59 4.71 7.32
C SER A 151 3.48 5.35 8.70
N PRO A 152 3.23 4.58 9.76
CA PRO A 152 3.25 5.13 11.10
C PRO A 152 4.62 5.74 11.42
N LEU A 153 4.64 6.97 11.91
CA LEU A 153 5.86 7.69 12.23
C LEU A 153 6.75 6.95 13.24
N ILE A 154 6.12 6.23 14.17
CA ILE A 154 6.83 5.45 15.20
C ILE A 154 7.75 4.35 14.64
N ARG A 155 7.55 3.94 13.41
CA ARG A 155 8.45 2.98 12.73
C ARG A 155 9.79 3.60 12.33
N LEU A 156 9.81 4.90 12.15
CA LEU A 156 10.94 5.63 11.59
C LEU A 156 11.67 6.47 12.64
N THR A 157 10.95 6.90 13.68
CA THR A 157 11.52 7.71 14.75
C THR A 157 10.68 7.59 16.04
N ASN A 158 11.34 7.75 17.19
CA ASN A 158 10.67 7.78 18.50
C ASN A 158 10.12 9.18 18.86
N LYS A 159 10.32 10.19 18.00
CA LYS A 159 9.81 11.53 18.24
C LYS A 159 8.35 11.62 17.81
N PRO A 160 7.40 11.97 18.68
CA PRO A 160 6.02 12.22 18.28
C PRO A 160 5.94 13.49 17.43
N ASN A 161 5.09 13.48 16.40
CA ASN A 161 4.87 14.61 15.48
C ASN A 161 6.17 15.15 14.84
N ALA A 162 7.16 14.27 14.62
CA ALA A 162 8.41 14.64 13.99
C ALA A 162 8.17 15.14 12.56
N LYS A 163 8.93 16.16 12.16
CA LYS A 163 9.04 16.54 10.75
C LYS A 163 9.91 15.51 10.02
N ILE A 164 9.85 15.49 8.69
CA ILE A 164 10.61 14.52 7.92
C ILE A 164 12.13 14.65 8.14
N GLU A 165 12.62 15.86 8.39
CA GLU A 165 14.03 16.14 8.69
C GLU A 165 14.47 15.53 10.04
N ASP A 166 13.56 15.37 11.00
CA ASP A 166 13.84 14.74 12.29
C ASP A 166 14.02 13.22 12.17
N ILE A 167 13.51 12.61 11.10
CA ILE A 167 13.67 11.19 10.83
C ILE A 167 15.09 10.92 10.32
N GLY A 168 15.61 11.81 9.48
CA GLY A 168 16.96 11.73 8.93
C GLY A 168 17.08 12.30 7.53
N SER A 169 18.20 11.98 6.87
CA SER A 169 18.44 12.39 5.48
C SER A 169 17.45 11.71 4.52
N PRO A 170 17.28 12.26 3.29
CA PRO A 170 16.45 11.65 2.26
C PRO A 170 16.78 10.16 2.03
N GLU A 171 18.06 9.81 1.95
CA GLU A 171 18.55 8.45 1.71
C GLU A 171 18.12 7.50 2.84
N LYS A 172 18.20 7.95 4.09
CA LYS A 172 17.77 7.16 5.25
C LYS A 172 16.26 6.91 5.23
N VAL A 173 15.48 7.91 4.86
CA VAL A 173 14.02 7.79 4.80
C VAL A 173 13.63 6.82 3.68
N ILE A 174 14.20 6.95 2.48
CA ILE A 174 13.85 6.08 1.36
C ILE A 174 14.35 4.64 1.58
N ALA A 175 15.48 4.43 2.23
CA ALA A 175 15.96 3.09 2.59
C ALA A 175 14.91 2.33 3.44
N SER A 176 14.19 3.04 4.31
CA SER A 176 13.12 2.44 5.14
C SER A 176 11.79 2.28 4.40
N LEU A 177 11.52 3.13 3.40
CA LEU A 177 10.25 3.14 2.65
C LEU A 177 10.37 2.50 1.27
N GLY A 178 11.58 2.23 0.80
CA GLY A 178 11.87 1.67 -0.53
C GLY A 178 11.05 0.42 -0.89
N PRO A 179 10.87 -0.56 0.02
CA PRO A 179 10.03 -1.73 -0.27
C PRO A 179 8.59 -1.39 -0.70
N PHE A 180 8.07 -0.23 -0.31
CA PHE A 180 6.75 0.23 -0.73
C PHE A 180 6.77 0.99 -2.07
N VAL A 181 7.96 1.40 -2.54
CA VAL A 181 8.15 1.99 -3.86
C VAL A 181 8.30 0.88 -4.90
N THR A 182 9.20 -0.06 -4.66
CA THR A 182 9.62 -1.05 -5.64
C THR A 182 8.94 -2.41 -5.50
N GLY A 183 8.37 -2.69 -4.34
CA GLY A 183 7.87 -4.02 -3.97
C GLY A 183 8.96 -4.99 -3.49
N ASN A 184 10.23 -4.56 -3.53
CA ASN A 184 11.41 -5.32 -3.10
C ASN A 184 12.28 -4.46 -2.17
N THR A 185 13.32 -5.07 -1.58
CA THR A 185 14.35 -4.30 -0.88
C THR A 185 15.04 -3.36 -1.87
N LEU A 186 15.09 -2.07 -1.54
CA LEU A 186 15.76 -1.07 -2.35
C LEU A 186 17.27 -1.26 -2.28
N ASP A 187 17.92 -1.40 -3.44
CA ASP A 187 19.37 -1.34 -3.55
C ASP A 187 19.81 0.14 -3.55
N PRO A 188 20.88 0.52 -2.84
CA PRO A 188 21.42 1.87 -2.90
C PRO A 188 21.71 2.38 -4.32
N ASP A 189 22.12 1.51 -5.22
CA ASP A 189 22.42 1.85 -6.62
C ASP A 189 21.15 2.15 -7.46
N GLU A 190 19.99 1.77 -6.98
CA GLU A 190 18.69 2.09 -7.60
C GLU A 190 18.25 3.54 -7.33
N LEU A 191 18.85 4.21 -6.35
CA LEU A 191 18.57 5.61 -6.02
C LEU A 191 19.42 6.55 -6.88
N ILE A 192 18.81 7.13 -7.90
CA ILE A 192 19.52 7.99 -8.88
C ILE A 192 19.67 9.41 -8.36
N GLU A 193 18.59 9.98 -7.80
CA GLU A 193 18.57 11.38 -7.37
C GLU A 193 17.71 11.57 -6.14
N THR A 194 18.15 12.47 -5.25
CA THR A 194 17.37 12.98 -4.13
C THR A 194 17.34 14.49 -4.14
N SER A 195 16.23 15.07 -3.78
CA SER A 195 16.11 16.52 -3.59
C SER A 195 15.16 16.85 -2.44
N VAL A 196 15.31 18.08 -1.93
CA VAL A 196 14.49 18.58 -0.81
C VAL A 196 13.70 19.78 -1.28
N GLU A 197 12.39 19.72 -1.14
CA GLU A 197 11.46 20.79 -1.48
C GLU A 197 10.79 21.30 -0.21
N LYS A 198 10.71 22.62 -0.05
CA LYS A 198 9.96 23.27 1.04
C LYS A 198 8.76 24.01 0.48
N ARG A 199 7.57 23.75 1.06
CA ARG A 199 6.32 24.46 0.75
C ARG A 199 5.72 24.97 2.06
N GLY A 200 5.87 26.26 2.32
CA GLY A 200 5.52 26.82 3.62
C GLY A 200 6.28 26.13 4.74
N ASP A 201 5.54 25.60 5.72
CA ASP A 201 6.12 24.88 6.87
C ASP A 201 6.38 23.39 6.62
N GLN A 202 6.01 22.88 5.44
CA GLN A 202 6.11 21.48 5.11
C GLN A 202 7.35 21.20 4.24
N THR A 203 8.15 20.23 4.64
CA THR A 203 9.30 19.73 3.86
C THR A 203 8.94 18.43 3.19
N TYR A 204 9.35 18.29 1.94
CA TYR A 204 9.19 17.11 1.11
C TYR A 204 10.55 16.62 0.66
N TYR A 205 10.75 15.32 0.70
CA TYR A 205 11.87 14.64 0.07
C TYR A 205 11.41 14.02 -1.25
N LYS A 206 12.11 14.34 -2.33
CA LYS A 206 11.82 13.82 -3.67
C LYS A 206 12.91 12.84 -4.07
N TYR A 207 12.52 11.81 -4.80
CA TYR A 207 13.40 10.72 -5.22
C TYR A 207 13.14 10.35 -6.67
N VAL A 208 14.22 10.05 -7.38
CA VAL A 208 14.22 9.39 -8.68
C VAL A 208 14.90 8.05 -8.50
N LEU A 209 14.20 6.96 -8.85
CA LEU A 209 14.71 5.60 -8.71
C LEU A 209 14.60 4.86 -10.06
N GLU A 210 15.66 4.15 -10.40
CA GLU A 210 15.68 3.19 -11.50
C GLU A 210 15.78 1.77 -10.94
N THR A 211 14.71 1.01 -11.12
CA THR A 211 14.51 -0.29 -10.48
C THR A 211 14.13 -1.33 -11.53
N PRO A 212 15.08 -1.84 -12.32
CA PRO A 212 14.81 -2.64 -13.51
C PRO A 212 14.03 -3.93 -13.23
N TYR A 213 14.06 -4.41 -11.99
CA TYR A 213 13.38 -5.64 -11.57
C TYR A 213 12.18 -5.39 -10.66
N ALA A 214 11.75 -4.15 -10.49
CA ALA A 214 10.62 -3.83 -9.60
C ALA A 214 9.28 -4.22 -10.23
N LEU A 215 8.38 -4.77 -9.42
CA LEU A 215 7.01 -5.10 -9.83
C LEU A 215 6.17 -3.85 -10.15
N THR A 216 6.58 -2.70 -9.64
CA THR A 216 5.90 -1.42 -9.85
C THR A 216 6.21 -0.81 -11.21
N GLY A 217 7.37 -1.08 -11.77
CA GLY A 217 7.91 -0.54 -13.02
C GLY A 217 9.38 -0.18 -12.85
N SER A 218 10.10 -0.04 -13.97
CA SER A 218 11.55 0.25 -13.96
C SER A 218 11.88 1.69 -13.55
N HIS A 219 10.98 2.63 -13.79
CA HIS A 219 11.14 4.04 -13.44
C HIS A 219 10.16 4.42 -12.35
N ASN A 220 10.68 4.94 -11.24
CA ASN A 220 9.88 5.36 -10.11
C ASN A 220 10.27 6.78 -9.66
N LEU A 221 9.26 7.62 -9.54
CA LEU A 221 9.34 8.94 -8.90
C LEU A 221 8.63 8.84 -7.56
N ALA A 222 9.27 9.32 -6.50
CA ALA A 222 8.64 9.31 -5.19
C ALA A 222 8.76 10.66 -4.49
N LYS A 223 7.79 10.97 -3.63
CA LYS A 223 7.77 12.17 -2.81
C LYS A 223 7.25 11.81 -1.42
N ALA A 224 8.03 12.10 -0.38
CA ALA A 224 7.69 11.78 0.99
C ALA A 224 7.62 13.03 1.85
N THR A 225 6.72 13.02 2.82
CA THR A 225 6.64 14.03 3.87
C THR A 225 6.09 13.43 5.16
N ALA A 226 6.38 14.05 6.31
CA ALA A 226 5.85 13.65 7.60
C ALA A 226 4.89 14.71 8.13
N LYS A 227 3.69 14.30 8.55
CA LYS A 227 2.70 15.20 9.15
C LYS A 227 1.89 14.46 10.21
N GLY A 228 1.83 15.04 11.40
CA GLY A 228 1.18 14.40 12.54
C GLY A 228 1.91 13.13 12.98
N SER A 229 1.20 12.01 13.04
CA SER A 229 1.74 10.71 13.45
C SER A 229 2.14 9.81 12.27
N THR A 230 2.20 10.35 11.05
CA THR A 230 2.32 9.54 9.83
C THR A 230 3.29 10.16 8.84
N VAL A 231 4.07 9.32 8.19
CA VAL A 231 4.80 9.66 6.95
C VAL A 231 3.95 9.24 5.77
N VAL A 232 3.75 10.16 4.84
CA VAL A 232 3.03 9.91 3.58
C VAL A 232 4.04 9.85 2.46
N LEU A 233 4.01 8.76 1.71
CA LEU A 233 4.84 8.50 0.54
C LEU A 233 3.94 8.43 -0.69
N PHE A 234 4.16 9.33 -1.62
CA PHE A 234 3.58 9.32 -2.96
C PHE A 234 4.54 8.66 -3.92
N VAL A 235 4.08 7.73 -4.74
CA VAL A 235 4.88 7.00 -5.72
C VAL A 235 4.20 7.04 -7.07
N ALA A 236 4.92 7.46 -8.10
CA ALA A 236 4.53 7.37 -9.49
C ALA A 236 5.50 6.44 -10.22
N SER A 237 4.99 5.42 -10.91
CA SER A 237 5.78 4.34 -11.50
C SER A 237 5.40 4.11 -12.96
N ALA A 238 6.39 3.80 -13.79
CA ALA A 238 6.19 3.42 -15.18
C ALA A 238 7.21 2.36 -15.62
N SER A 239 6.80 1.53 -16.57
CA SER A 239 7.71 0.67 -17.31
C SER A 239 8.49 1.47 -18.35
N ASP A 240 9.59 0.91 -18.90
CA ASP A 240 10.39 1.55 -19.96
C ASP A 240 9.54 2.01 -21.17
N LYS A 241 8.55 1.20 -21.54
CA LYS A 241 7.66 1.52 -22.66
C LYS A 241 6.74 2.72 -22.39
N GLN A 242 6.30 2.85 -21.15
CA GLN A 242 5.43 3.94 -20.71
C GLN A 242 6.22 5.22 -20.44
N TRP A 243 7.43 5.09 -19.90
CA TRP A 243 8.25 6.21 -19.44
C TRP A 243 8.49 7.27 -20.50
N GLN A 244 8.89 6.85 -21.70
CA GLN A 244 9.20 7.77 -22.81
C GLN A 244 8.06 8.77 -23.13
N SER A 245 6.81 8.34 -22.97
CA SER A 245 5.65 9.18 -23.26
C SER A 245 5.02 9.82 -22.02
N SER A 246 5.28 9.28 -20.81
CA SER A 246 4.58 9.67 -19.58
C SER A 246 5.46 10.40 -18.57
N GLU A 247 6.77 10.44 -18.73
CA GLU A 247 7.70 11.08 -17.79
C GLU A 247 7.24 12.46 -17.34
N LYS A 248 6.94 13.36 -18.29
CA LYS A 248 6.50 14.72 -17.99
C LYS A 248 5.18 14.77 -17.23
N VAL A 249 4.26 13.86 -17.57
CA VAL A 249 2.96 13.74 -16.91
C VAL A 249 3.15 13.25 -15.47
N LEU A 250 3.96 12.19 -15.27
CA LEU A 250 4.25 11.65 -13.95
C LEU A 250 4.99 12.66 -13.07
N GLN A 251 5.91 13.43 -13.66
CA GLN A 251 6.60 14.52 -12.96
C GLN A 251 5.62 15.62 -12.53
N ALA A 252 4.70 16.05 -13.41
CA ALA A 252 3.68 17.04 -13.08
C ALA A 252 2.75 16.55 -11.96
N ILE A 253 2.37 15.27 -12.00
CA ILE A 253 1.56 14.67 -10.94
C ILE A 253 2.32 14.65 -9.60
N LEU A 254 3.59 14.20 -9.60
CA LEU A 254 4.45 14.19 -8.40
C LEU A 254 4.60 15.59 -7.81
N ASP A 255 4.86 16.59 -8.67
CA ASP A 255 5.05 17.97 -8.24
C ASP A 255 3.79 18.56 -7.63
N SER A 256 2.61 18.15 -8.10
CA SER A 256 1.33 18.61 -7.56
C SER A 256 0.97 18.02 -6.19
N PHE A 257 1.63 16.93 -5.78
CA PHE A 257 1.32 16.27 -4.51
C PHE A 257 1.61 17.17 -3.31
N GLU A 258 0.58 17.31 -2.44
CA GLU A 258 0.59 18.14 -1.24
C GLU A 258 -0.24 17.51 -0.12
N VAL A 259 0.27 17.61 1.14
CA VAL A 259 -0.38 17.13 2.37
C VAL A 259 -0.72 18.28 3.30
#